data_e1e2b0b56da8cb98526510f2560fa37a
#
_entry.id   e1e2b0b56da8cb98526510f2560fa37a
#
_cell.length_a   1.000
_cell.length_b   1.000
_cell.length_c   1.000
_cell.angle_alpha   90.00
_cell.angle_beta   90.00
_cell.angle_gamma   90.00
#
_symmetry.space_group_name_H-M   'P 1'
#
loop_
_entity.id
_entity.type
_entity.pdbx_description
1 polymer ?
#
loop_
_entity_poly.entity_id
_entity_poly.type
_entity_poly.pdbx_seq_one_letter_code
_entity_poly.pdbx_strand_id
1 'polypeptide(L)'
;GSVDPDPLLPGTGLITLQQPGWTNANVFFESSTNKPGIWSFWQVTRFENAYEFLDTPGEWYLDQAAGWLYYIPRQGEDLATAEVELPLLEVLVEGRGELERSVSNIRFEGLAFSHATWLGPSGSDGYVSDQSGFHLIGPDHQPNFIGHDKNDVRTPGNVRFRFAHQITFRGNIFEHLGGVGLDLDTGSQGNVIKDNLFTDISSAAIQLGGISEFDHHPESQKQITRDNVISNNLIRQVAREYVDAAGIYVGFTRNTLIEHNTIVDVPWSGIAVGWGWGLLDQGSFPGLLGAVSGEWGIITKPTPNSDNKILNNRIYSFLHVLWDGGAIYTTGQQGTSPANGLLIEGNVASNKRPTGGGNTFYTDGGSRYITLKNNVSFDDPIGATDFGPPPQPGDPLPYFYIPPLPYGSDSGGCVTYGDISYVGNYWRQAPHLLDEAINNAIYMLLPNPPFGFPPYSDEGFFNVCPYSDGGVSYPTNLTYSNNHIIQGEEDVPKRILRAAGVRNRPATIPADRWILPPQSP
;
A
#
# COMPACT_ATOMS: atom_id res chain seq x y z
N GLY A 1 7.86 2.03 -26.96
CA GLY A 1 6.71 2.42 -27.75
C GLY A 1 7.01 3.54 -28.73
N SER A 2 6.03 3.93 -29.51
CA SER A 2 6.12 5.07 -30.42
C SER A 2 4.89 5.97 -30.28
N VAL A 3 5.04 7.22 -30.73
CA VAL A 3 3.93 8.15 -30.91
C VAL A 3 3.90 8.54 -32.37
N ASP A 4 2.84 8.17 -33.07
CA ASP A 4 2.66 8.43 -34.47
C ASP A 4 1.41 9.30 -34.70
N PRO A 5 1.34 10.14 -35.74
CA PRO A 5 0.12 10.87 -36.05
C PRO A 5 -1.06 9.91 -36.23
N ASP A 6 -2.18 10.22 -35.62
CA ASP A 6 -3.40 9.41 -35.79
C ASP A 6 -3.99 9.67 -37.19
N PRO A 7 -4.04 8.66 -38.08
CA PRO A 7 -4.59 8.85 -39.42
C PRO A 7 -6.09 9.10 -39.46
N LEU A 8 -6.80 8.79 -38.37
CA LEU A 8 -8.26 8.92 -38.27
C LEU A 8 -8.67 10.22 -37.60
N LEU A 9 -7.80 10.80 -36.79
CA LEU A 9 -8.08 12.01 -35.99
C LEU A 9 -6.96 13.04 -36.19
N PRO A 10 -7.06 13.92 -37.20
CA PRO A 10 -6.04 14.94 -37.45
C PRO A 10 -5.79 15.83 -36.23
N GLY A 11 -4.53 16.02 -35.88
CA GLY A 11 -4.11 16.80 -34.72
C GLY A 11 -3.99 16.00 -33.43
N THR A 12 -4.19 14.70 -33.48
CA THR A 12 -3.96 13.77 -32.36
C THR A 12 -2.82 12.80 -32.69
N GLY A 13 -2.28 12.16 -31.67
CA GLY A 13 -1.24 11.14 -31.78
C GLY A 13 -1.75 9.77 -31.34
N LEU A 14 -1.32 8.74 -32.05
CA LEU A 14 -1.52 7.34 -31.68
C LEU A 14 -0.30 6.88 -30.87
N ILE A 15 -0.50 6.55 -29.61
CA ILE A 15 0.55 6.01 -28.75
C ILE A 15 0.54 4.48 -28.87
N THR A 16 1.63 3.93 -29.36
CA THR A 16 1.85 2.47 -29.39
C THR A 16 2.74 2.09 -28.21
N LEU A 17 2.19 1.34 -27.27
CA LEU A 17 2.90 0.89 -26.08
C LEU A 17 3.64 -0.43 -26.33
N GLN A 18 4.71 -0.65 -25.58
CA GLN A 18 5.50 -1.89 -25.69
C GLN A 18 4.75 -3.10 -25.11
N GLN A 19 5.08 -4.26 -25.69
CA GLN A 19 4.62 -5.55 -25.17
C GLN A 19 5.75 -6.19 -24.34
N PRO A 20 5.42 -6.93 -23.27
CA PRO A 20 4.08 -7.31 -22.80
C PRO A 20 3.40 -6.25 -21.89
N GLY A 21 4.07 -5.17 -21.53
CA GLY A 21 3.54 -4.16 -20.59
C GLY A 21 2.14 -3.65 -20.97
N TRP A 22 1.86 -3.43 -22.27
CA TRP A 22 0.52 -3.06 -22.73
C TRP A 22 -0.53 -4.13 -22.41
N THR A 23 -0.22 -5.40 -22.73
CA THR A 23 -1.13 -6.51 -22.46
C THR A 23 -1.35 -6.65 -20.95
N ASN A 24 -0.28 -6.57 -20.16
CA ASN A 24 -0.36 -6.67 -18.71
C ASN A 24 -1.24 -5.58 -18.10
N ALA A 25 -1.08 -4.34 -18.56
CA ALA A 25 -1.90 -3.23 -18.11
C ALA A 25 -3.40 -3.39 -18.45
N ASN A 26 -3.75 -4.27 -19.38
CA ASN A 26 -5.12 -4.52 -19.81
C ASN A 26 -5.71 -5.86 -19.33
N VAL A 27 -4.89 -6.76 -18.79
CA VAL A 27 -5.34 -8.10 -18.36
C VAL A 27 -6.14 -8.06 -17.06
N PHE A 28 -5.88 -7.10 -16.21
CA PHE A 28 -6.41 -7.01 -14.84
C PHE A 28 -7.95 -7.04 -14.73
N PHE A 29 -8.67 -6.81 -15.82
CA PHE A 29 -10.13 -6.81 -15.84
C PHE A 29 -10.73 -7.39 -17.11
N GLU A 30 -10.19 -8.50 -17.59
CA GLU A 30 -10.94 -9.31 -18.53
C GLU A 30 -12.13 -9.93 -17.80
N SER A 31 -13.23 -9.17 -17.74
CA SER A 31 -14.51 -9.77 -17.42
C SER A 31 -14.78 -10.91 -18.41
N SER A 32 -15.66 -11.83 -18.06
CA SER A 32 -16.15 -12.96 -18.86
C SER A 32 -16.56 -12.66 -20.33
N THR A 33 -16.24 -11.48 -20.84
CA THR A 33 -16.64 -10.96 -22.15
C THR A 33 -15.48 -10.76 -23.15
N ASN A 34 -14.25 -11.18 -22.82
CA ASN A 34 -13.06 -10.98 -23.67
C ASN A 34 -12.86 -9.53 -24.16
N LYS A 35 -13.21 -8.56 -23.36
CA LYS A 35 -12.92 -7.15 -23.66
C LYS A 35 -11.78 -6.68 -22.77
N PRO A 36 -10.83 -5.90 -23.33
CA PRO A 36 -9.77 -5.29 -22.53
C PRO A 36 -10.41 -4.58 -21.33
N GLY A 37 -9.86 -4.80 -20.16
CA GLY A 37 -10.40 -4.24 -18.93
C GLY A 37 -10.48 -2.72 -18.98
N ILE A 38 -11.62 -2.21 -18.61
CA ILE A 38 -11.93 -0.78 -18.66
C ILE A 38 -11.08 0.03 -17.65
N TRP A 39 -10.43 -0.64 -16.72
CA TRP A 39 -9.83 -0.01 -15.54
C TRP A 39 -8.39 0.46 -15.70
N SER A 40 -7.64 -0.07 -16.65
CA SER A 40 -6.22 0.18 -16.72
C SER A 40 -5.83 1.51 -17.37
N PHE A 41 -6.62 2.04 -18.30
CA PHE A 41 -6.23 3.22 -19.07
C PHE A 41 -7.05 4.48 -18.87
N TRP A 42 -8.22 4.41 -18.30
CA TRP A 42 -9.04 5.61 -18.15
C TRP A 42 -8.63 6.51 -16.97
N GLN A 43 -7.67 6.08 -16.18
CA GLN A 43 -7.09 6.85 -15.08
C GLN A 43 -5.61 7.15 -15.29
N VAL A 44 -5.20 7.41 -16.52
CA VAL A 44 -3.84 7.91 -16.76
C VAL A 44 -3.68 9.23 -15.99
N THR A 45 -2.81 9.22 -14.99
CA THR A 45 -2.55 10.37 -14.13
C THR A 45 -1.40 11.22 -14.63
N ARG A 46 -0.44 10.61 -15.34
CA ARG A 46 0.73 11.31 -15.88
C ARG A 46 1.43 10.52 -16.97
N PHE A 47 2.17 11.23 -17.78
CA PHE A 47 3.16 10.69 -18.72
C PHE A 47 4.55 11.17 -18.31
N GLU A 48 5.54 10.32 -18.45
CA GLU A 48 6.93 10.60 -18.08
C GLU A 48 7.90 10.16 -19.18
N ASN A 49 9.17 10.59 -19.05
CA ASN A 49 10.27 10.14 -19.89
C ASN A 49 10.10 10.45 -21.39
N ALA A 50 9.54 11.61 -21.71
CA ALA A 50 9.53 12.14 -23.07
C ALA A 50 10.27 13.48 -23.12
N TYR A 51 11.10 13.66 -24.14
CA TYR A 51 11.87 14.89 -24.34
C TYR A 51 10.97 16.13 -24.46
N GLU A 52 9.79 15.93 -25.04
CA GLU A 52 8.77 16.97 -25.26
C GLU A 52 8.17 17.53 -23.98
N PHE A 53 8.34 16.83 -22.86
CA PHE A 53 7.90 17.28 -21.54
C PHE A 53 8.95 18.11 -20.81
N LEU A 54 10.11 18.32 -21.42
CA LEU A 54 11.19 19.11 -20.84
C LEU A 54 10.91 20.60 -21.07
N ASP A 55 10.11 21.22 -20.21
CA ASP A 55 9.63 22.61 -20.37
C ASP A 55 9.70 23.48 -19.10
N THR A 56 10.01 22.89 -17.94
CA THR A 56 10.02 23.56 -16.66
C THR A 56 11.39 23.49 -15.96
N PRO A 57 11.87 24.57 -15.30
CA PRO A 57 13.13 24.55 -14.56
C PRO A 57 13.20 23.46 -13.49
N GLY A 58 14.26 22.66 -13.51
CA GLY A 58 14.49 21.51 -12.64
C GLY A 58 14.14 20.18 -13.27
N GLU A 59 13.54 20.16 -14.44
CA GLU A 59 13.27 18.95 -15.20
C GLU A 59 14.51 18.46 -15.96
N TRP A 60 14.55 17.18 -16.19
CA TRP A 60 15.63 16.53 -16.92
C TRP A 60 15.11 15.38 -17.78
N TYR A 61 15.84 15.09 -18.84
CA TYR A 61 15.57 13.95 -19.73
C TYR A 61 16.88 13.26 -20.09
N LEU A 62 16.93 11.94 -19.96
CA LEU A 62 18.06 11.11 -20.35
C LEU A 62 17.78 10.44 -21.69
N ASP A 63 18.44 10.90 -22.75
CA ASP A 63 18.49 10.19 -24.02
C ASP A 63 19.55 9.09 -23.94
N GLN A 64 19.12 7.89 -23.59
CA GLN A 64 20.00 6.73 -23.47
C GLN A 64 20.66 6.35 -24.80
N ALA A 65 19.95 6.53 -25.93
CA ALA A 65 20.44 6.17 -27.25
C ALA A 65 21.56 7.10 -27.69
N ALA A 66 21.43 8.38 -27.45
CA ALA A 66 22.44 9.39 -27.77
C ALA A 66 23.50 9.56 -26.66
N GLY A 67 23.24 9.09 -25.45
CA GLY A 67 24.08 9.26 -24.28
C GLY A 67 24.12 10.71 -23.76
N TRP A 68 23.02 11.44 -23.92
CA TRP A 68 22.90 12.83 -23.49
C TRP A 68 21.90 12.97 -22.34
N LEU A 69 22.30 13.71 -21.30
CA LEU A 69 21.41 14.21 -20.26
C LEU A 69 21.05 15.67 -20.55
N TYR A 70 19.76 15.94 -20.74
CA TYR A 70 19.21 17.28 -20.89
C TYR A 70 18.65 17.72 -19.56
N TYR A 71 18.88 18.99 -19.19
CA TYR A 71 18.41 19.57 -17.95
C TYR A 71 18.08 21.03 -18.13
N ILE A 72 16.95 21.49 -17.58
CA ILE A 72 16.61 22.91 -17.51
C ILE A 72 17.01 23.45 -16.13
N PRO A 73 18.01 24.33 -16.04
CA PRO A 73 18.50 24.84 -14.77
C PRO A 73 17.41 25.61 -14.01
N ARG A 74 17.37 25.45 -12.70
CA ARG A 74 16.56 26.30 -11.82
C ARG A 74 17.17 27.68 -11.73
N GLN A 75 16.36 28.66 -11.32
CA GLN A 75 16.85 30.03 -11.13
C GLN A 75 18.00 30.05 -10.11
N GLY A 76 19.17 30.55 -10.54
CA GLY A 76 20.36 30.68 -9.70
C GLY A 76 21.30 29.48 -9.71
N GLU A 77 20.98 28.42 -10.42
CA GLU A 77 21.91 27.30 -10.64
C GLU A 77 22.94 27.66 -11.72
N ASP A 78 24.21 27.35 -11.44
CA ASP A 78 25.30 27.45 -12.40
C ASP A 78 25.79 26.06 -12.78
N LEU A 79 25.47 25.63 -14.00
CA LEU A 79 25.84 24.30 -14.51
C LEU A 79 27.35 24.08 -14.60
N ALA A 80 28.17 25.15 -14.64
CA ALA A 80 29.62 25.00 -14.64
C ALA A 80 30.17 24.51 -13.29
N THR A 81 29.40 24.70 -12.21
CA THR A 81 29.78 24.33 -10.86
C THR A 81 28.80 23.34 -10.21
N ALA A 82 27.76 22.94 -10.93
CA ALA A 82 26.78 21.99 -10.45
C ALA A 82 27.41 20.61 -10.26
N GLU A 83 27.14 20.00 -9.10
CA GLU A 83 27.49 18.62 -8.84
C GLU A 83 26.34 17.73 -9.34
N VAL A 84 26.65 16.77 -10.18
CA VAL A 84 25.68 15.83 -10.78
C VAL A 84 26.07 14.42 -10.42
N GLU A 85 25.17 13.70 -9.75
CA GLU A 85 25.35 12.30 -9.41
C GLU A 85 24.39 11.43 -10.24
N LEU A 86 24.93 10.48 -11.00
CA LEU A 86 24.15 9.51 -11.76
C LEU A 86 24.29 8.12 -11.13
N PRO A 87 23.23 7.56 -10.56
CA PRO A 87 23.26 6.23 -9.98
C PRO A 87 23.48 5.16 -11.08
N LEU A 88 24.43 4.24 -10.84
CA LEU A 88 24.72 3.14 -11.75
C LEU A 88 24.38 1.77 -11.14
N LEU A 89 24.32 1.68 -9.82
CA LEU A 89 24.06 0.43 -9.12
C LEU A 89 22.58 0.29 -8.80
N GLU A 90 22.02 -0.86 -9.08
CA GLU A 90 20.66 -1.23 -8.62
C GLU A 90 20.69 -1.81 -7.21
N VAL A 91 21.83 -2.32 -6.76
CA VAL A 91 21.99 -2.95 -5.45
C VAL A 91 23.24 -2.43 -4.76
N LEU A 92 23.06 -1.77 -3.64
CA LEU A 92 24.16 -1.27 -2.79
C LEU A 92 24.68 -2.35 -1.84
N VAL A 93 23.77 -3.14 -1.27
CA VAL A 93 24.10 -4.26 -0.37
C VAL A 93 23.18 -5.44 -0.65
N GLU A 94 23.75 -6.61 -0.75
CA GLU A 94 22.99 -7.85 -0.92
C GLU A 94 23.48 -8.95 0.01
N GLY A 95 22.53 -9.59 0.70
CA GLY A 95 22.75 -10.77 1.53
C GLY A 95 21.92 -11.94 1.02
N ARG A 96 22.55 -12.91 0.36
CA ARG A 96 21.90 -14.10 -0.18
C ARG A 96 22.06 -15.29 0.77
N GLY A 97 21.18 -15.36 1.77
CA GLY A 97 21.06 -16.54 2.60
C GLY A 97 20.25 -17.65 1.92
N GLU A 98 20.34 -18.84 2.45
CA GLU A 98 19.60 -20.03 2.05
C GLU A 98 19.01 -20.70 3.29
N LEU A 99 18.05 -21.62 3.10
CA LEU A 99 17.34 -22.30 4.18
C LEU A 99 18.25 -22.89 5.26
N GLU A 100 19.35 -23.51 4.86
CA GLU A 100 20.29 -24.14 5.79
C GLU A 100 21.51 -23.26 6.12
N ARG A 101 21.64 -22.11 5.46
CA ARG A 101 22.77 -21.20 5.62
C ARG A 101 22.32 -19.74 5.52
N SER A 102 21.80 -19.23 6.61
CA SER A 102 21.39 -17.84 6.71
C SER A 102 22.57 -16.86 6.68
N VAL A 103 22.30 -15.65 6.18
CA VAL A 103 23.18 -14.49 6.42
C VAL A 103 22.84 -13.94 7.79
N SER A 104 23.79 -13.91 8.71
CA SER A 104 23.43 -13.63 10.09
C SER A 104 24.44 -12.79 10.88
N ASN A 105 23.97 -12.16 11.95
CA ASN A 105 24.77 -11.44 12.94
C ASN A 105 25.56 -10.27 12.35
N ILE A 106 24.95 -9.50 11.45
CA ILE A 106 25.56 -8.31 10.85
C ILE A 106 24.85 -7.07 11.41
N ARG A 107 25.63 -6.02 11.66
CA ARG A 107 25.11 -4.73 12.11
C ARG A 107 25.58 -3.62 11.19
N PHE A 108 24.61 -2.87 10.69
CA PHE A 108 24.80 -1.62 9.95
C PHE A 108 24.36 -0.48 10.86
N GLU A 109 25.26 0.41 11.19
CA GLU A 109 24.97 1.49 12.13
C GLU A 109 25.62 2.81 11.72
N GLY A 110 24.83 3.88 11.63
CA GLY A 110 25.31 5.22 11.32
C GLY A 110 25.83 5.39 9.89
N LEU A 111 25.30 4.62 8.93
CA LEU A 111 25.67 4.66 7.53
C LEU A 111 24.63 5.41 6.72
N ALA A 112 25.02 5.95 5.56
CA ALA A 112 24.13 6.40 4.51
C ALA A 112 24.16 5.42 3.34
N PHE A 113 22.97 4.95 2.93
CA PHE A 113 22.74 4.16 1.71
C PHE A 113 22.05 5.09 0.73
N SER A 114 22.75 5.48 -0.33
CA SER A 114 22.24 6.51 -1.24
C SER A 114 22.66 6.29 -2.67
N HIS A 115 21.92 6.92 -3.60
CA HIS A 115 22.23 6.97 -5.02
C HIS A 115 22.28 5.58 -5.67
N ALA A 116 21.14 4.88 -5.59
CA ALA A 116 20.90 3.65 -6.34
C ALA A 116 19.74 3.83 -7.32
N THR A 117 19.76 3.08 -8.41
CA THR A 117 18.70 3.07 -9.42
C THR A 117 17.93 1.76 -9.40
N TRP A 118 16.92 1.65 -10.24
CA TRP A 118 16.29 0.42 -10.67
C TRP A 118 15.81 0.58 -12.11
N LEU A 119 16.31 -0.24 -13.03
CA LEU A 119 16.08 -0.11 -14.45
C LEU A 119 14.94 -1.01 -14.98
N GLY A 120 14.34 -1.84 -14.12
CA GLY A 120 13.25 -2.74 -14.51
C GLY A 120 12.14 -2.05 -15.30
N PRO A 121 11.58 -0.92 -14.86
CA PRO A 121 10.51 -0.21 -15.55
C PRO A 121 10.87 0.34 -16.92
N SER A 122 12.16 0.52 -17.21
CA SER A 122 12.64 0.92 -18.54
C SER A 122 12.64 -0.25 -19.54
N GLY A 123 12.36 -1.47 -19.10
CA GLY A 123 12.20 -2.64 -19.94
C GLY A 123 10.83 -2.72 -20.61
N SER A 124 10.62 -3.79 -21.39
CA SER A 124 9.37 -4.01 -22.14
C SER A 124 8.16 -4.34 -21.24
N ASP A 125 8.39 -4.85 -20.06
CA ASP A 125 7.33 -5.10 -19.07
C ASP A 125 6.78 -3.80 -18.48
N GLY A 126 7.60 -2.74 -18.45
CA GLY A 126 7.25 -1.49 -17.79
C GLY A 126 7.10 -1.67 -16.27
N TYR A 127 6.22 -0.88 -15.67
CA TYR A 127 5.75 -1.07 -14.31
C TYR A 127 4.23 -1.15 -14.33
N VAL A 128 3.70 -2.35 -14.38
CA VAL A 128 2.26 -2.61 -14.29
C VAL A 128 1.95 -3.01 -12.86
N SER A 129 1.55 -2.03 -12.07
CA SER A 129 1.25 -2.21 -10.66
C SER A 129 0.13 -3.22 -10.44
N ASP A 130 0.31 -4.12 -9.49
CA ASP A 130 -0.77 -4.86 -8.87
C ASP A 130 -1.22 -4.11 -7.59
N GLN A 131 -0.44 -4.16 -6.54
CA GLN A 131 -0.68 -3.38 -5.32
C GLN A 131 0.55 -3.47 -4.40
N SER A 132 0.70 -2.51 -3.48
CA SER A 132 1.73 -2.55 -2.42
C SER A 132 3.18 -2.61 -2.91
N GLY A 133 3.46 -2.12 -4.12
CA GLY A 133 4.78 -2.19 -4.73
C GLY A 133 5.08 -3.51 -5.43
N PHE A 134 4.06 -4.34 -5.68
CA PHE A 134 4.15 -5.51 -6.54
C PHE A 134 3.68 -5.17 -7.95
N HIS A 135 4.27 -5.83 -8.95
CA HIS A 135 3.98 -5.55 -10.36
C HIS A 135 4.10 -6.81 -11.21
N LEU A 136 3.43 -6.78 -12.33
CA LEU A 136 3.37 -7.90 -13.28
C LEU A 136 4.55 -7.86 -14.26
N ILE A 137 5.15 -9.02 -14.50
CA ILE A 137 6.18 -9.21 -15.55
C ILE A 137 5.84 -10.40 -16.43
N GLY A 138 6.34 -10.36 -17.70
CA GLY A 138 6.16 -11.45 -18.65
C GLY A 138 4.76 -11.50 -19.27
N PRO A 139 4.50 -12.42 -20.22
CA PRO A 139 3.28 -12.44 -21.02
C PRO A 139 2.17 -13.35 -20.49
N ASP A 140 2.45 -14.23 -19.54
CA ASP A 140 1.56 -15.36 -19.21
C ASP A 140 0.77 -15.08 -17.93
N HIS A 141 -0.05 -14.03 -17.96
CA HIS A 141 -0.91 -13.72 -16.82
C HIS A 141 -2.20 -14.54 -16.83
N GLN A 142 -2.61 -14.98 -15.65
CA GLN A 142 -3.95 -15.49 -15.45
C GLN A 142 -4.92 -14.28 -15.39
N PRO A 143 -6.00 -14.26 -16.20
CA PRO A 143 -6.94 -13.14 -16.24
C PRO A 143 -7.84 -13.06 -14.99
N ASN A 144 -7.34 -13.43 -13.85
CA ASN A 144 -8.07 -13.44 -12.61
C ASN A 144 -7.44 -12.45 -11.65
N PHE A 145 -8.19 -11.45 -11.28
CA PHE A 145 -7.88 -10.54 -10.20
C PHE A 145 -7.77 -11.31 -8.88
N ILE A 146 -6.64 -11.87 -8.58
CA ILE A 146 -6.49 -12.62 -7.33
C ILE A 146 -5.16 -12.35 -6.62
N GLY A 147 -4.27 -11.55 -7.21
CA GLY A 147 -2.97 -11.25 -6.58
C GLY A 147 -2.13 -12.52 -6.34
N HIS A 148 -2.18 -13.47 -7.25
CA HIS A 148 -1.50 -14.78 -7.14
C HIS A 148 -0.91 -15.22 -8.44
N ASP A 149 -0.67 -14.30 -9.33
CA ASP A 149 0.05 -14.63 -10.53
C ASP A 149 1.51 -14.91 -10.16
N LYS A 150 2.07 -16.01 -10.67
CA LYS A 150 3.51 -16.29 -10.53
C LYS A 150 4.39 -15.18 -11.08
N ASN A 151 3.79 -14.34 -11.91
CA ASN A 151 4.45 -13.19 -12.52
C ASN A 151 4.29 -11.90 -11.70
N ASP A 152 3.59 -11.98 -10.56
CA ASP A 152 3.62 -10.94 -9.56
C ASP A 152 4.96 -10.92 -8.86
N VAL A 153 5.71 -9.89 -9.10
CA VAL A 153 7.03 -9.72 -8.52
C VAL A 153 7.10 -8.47 -7.66
N ARG A 154 7.91 -8.56 -6.64
CA ARG A 154 8.16 -7.42 -5.76
C ARG A 154 9.12 -6.43 -6.41
N THR A 155 8.93 -5.14 -6.16
CA THR A 155 9.95 -4.15 -6.46
C THR A 155 11.21 -4.48 -5.65
N PRO A 156 12.39 -4.62 -6.28
CA PRO A 156 13.59 -5.05 -5.58
C PRO A 156 14.12 -3.99 -4.63
N GLY A 157 14.71 -4.43 -3.52
CA GLY A 157 15.43 -3.55 -2.60
C GLY A 157 16.80 -3.14 -3.10
N ASN A 158 17.15 -1.85 -2.96
CA ASN A 158 18.52 -1.39 -3.18
C ASN A 158 19.46 -1.87 -2.07
N VAL A 159 18.93 -2.13 -0.88
CA VAL A 159 19.56 -2.89 0.20
C VAL A 159 18.67 -4.09 0.48
N ARG A 160 19.13 -5.30 0.15
CA ARG A 160 18.28 -6.48 0.18
C ARG A 160 18.91 -7.73 0.77
N PHE A 161 18.10 -8.48 1.49
CA PHE A 161 18.50 -9.72 2.13
C PHE A 161 17.40 -10.77 2.03
N ARG A 162 17.78 -12.03 1.92
CA ARG A 162 16.87 -13.17 2.11
C ARG A 162 17.49 -14.15 3.11
N PHE A 163 16.67 -14.88 3.86
CA PHE A 163 17.13 -15.70 4.97
C PHE A 163 18.14 -14.95 5.86
N ALA A 164 17.77 -13.71 6.19
CA ALA A 164 18.54 -12.83 7.06
C ALA A 164 18.20 -13.12 8.52
N HIS A 165 19.21 -13.47 9.33
CA HIS A 165 18.97 -13.75 10.74
C HIS A 165 19.78 -12.81 11.64
N GLN A 166 19.10 -12.15 12.59
CA GLN A 166 19.73 -11.29 13.59
C GLN A 166 20.59 -10.16 12.95
N ILE A 167 20.10 -9.59 11.86
CA ILE A 167 20.71 -8.42 11.24
C ILE A 167 20.08 -7.15 11.87
N THR A 168 20.92 -6.17 12.15
CA THR A 168 20.51 -4.91 12.71
C THR A 168 20.85 -3.76 11.78
N PHE A 169 19.84 -2.95 11.43
CA PHE A 169 19.98 -1.65 10.79
C PHE A 169 19.60 -0.58 11.80
N ARG A 170 20.55 0.23 12.25
CA ARG A 170 20.28 1.21 13.29
C ARG A 170 20.91 2.57 13.00
N GLY A 171 20.11 3.62 13.09
CA GLY A 171 20.60 4.99 12.96
C GLY A 171 21.22 5.29 11.59
N ASN A 172 20.72 4.64 10.54
CA ASN A 172 21.15 4.82 9.17
C ASN A 172 20.25 5.79 8.42
N ILE A 173 20.72 6.29 7.30
CA ILE A 173 19.97 7.08 6.34
C ILE A 173 19.84 6.27 5.06
N PHE A 174 18.62 6.15 4.53
CA PHE A 174 18.30 5.57 3.23
C PHE A 174 17.67 6.67 2.39
N GLU A 175 18.33 7.04 1.30
CA GLU A 175 17.88 8.19 0.49
C GLU A 175 18.30 8.08 -0.97
N HIS A 176 17.57 8.76 -1.87
CA HIS A 176 17.84 8.78 -3.31
C HIS A 176 17.94 7.36 -3.89
N LEU A 177 16.94 6.52 -3.61
CA LEU A 177 16.91 5.11 -3.98
C LEU A 177 15.81 4.83 -5.00
N GLY A 178 16.17 4.21 -6.12
CA GLY A 178 15.28 3.94 -7.25
C GLY A 178 14.40 2.68 -7.10
N GLY A 179 14.61 1.87 -6.06
CA GLY A 179 13.80 0.71 -5.72
C GLY A 179 13.21 0.83 -4.32
N VAL A 180 13.07 -0.30 -3.61
CA VAL A 180 12.75 -0.34 -2.18
C VAL A 180 13.98 0.02 -1.35
N GLY A 181 13.82 0.81 -0.32
CA GLY A 181 14.94 1.23 0.54
C GLY A 181 15.64 0.06 1.20
N LEU A 182 14.91 -0.74 1.98
CA LEU A 182 15.39 -1.93 2.67
C LEU A 182 14.41 -3.09 2.50
N ASP A 183 14.87 -4.19 1.95
CA ASP A 183 14.10 -5.39 1.71
C ASP A 183 14.67 -6.58 2.50
N LEU A 184 13.88 -7.13 3.42
CA LEU A 184 14.15 -8.38 4.13
C LEU A 184 13.15 -9.43 3.66
N ASP A 185 13.53 -10.16 2.63
CA ASP A 185 12.70 -11.15 1.96
C ASP A 185 12.53 -12.45 2.79
N THR A 186 11.96 -13.45 2.18
CA THR A 186 11.67 -14.80 2.69
C THR A 186 12.64 -15.33 3.71
N GLY A 187 12.11 -15.95 4.77
CA GLY A 187 12.89 -16.64 5.80
C GLY A 187 13.72 -15.74 6.70
N SER A 188 13.47 -14.44 6.69
CA SER A 188 14.19 -13.46 7.50
C SER A 188 13.69 -13.46 8.95
N GLN A 189 14.58 -13.66 9.94
CA GLN A 189 14.22 -13.91 11.34
C GLN A 189 15.04 -13.09 12.34
N GLY A 190 14.37 -12.52 13.33
CA GLY A 190 15.01 -11.84 14.46
C GLY A 190 15.77 -10.57 14.08
N ASN A 191 15.40 -9.92 12.98
CA ASN A 191 16.08 -8.71 12.53
C ASN A 191 15.50 -7.47 13.20
N VAL A 192 16.34 -6.42 13.30
CA VAL A 192 15.96 -5.15 13.93
C VAL A 192 16.25 -4.00 12.97
N ILE A 193 15.19 -3.27 12.57
CA ILE A 193 15.25 -2.06 11.76
C ILE A 193 14.83 -0.91 12.67
N LYS A 194 15.79 -0.14 13.19
CA LYS A 194 15.49 0.81 14.26
C LYS A 194 16.23 2.13 14.11
N ASP A 195 15.56 3.21 14.47
CA ASP A 195 16.16 4.54 14.55
C ASP A 195 16.70 5.04 13.19
N ASN A 196 16.15 4.59 12.04
CA ASN A 196 16.62 4.99 10.71
C ASN A 196 15.76 6.11 10.12
N LEU A 197 16.34 6.86 9.20
CA LEU A 197 15.67 7.80 8.31
C LEU A 197 15.55 7.17 6.92
N PHE A 198 14.32 7.16 6.38
CA PHE A 198 14.03 6.82 4.99
C PHE A 198 13.41 8.04 4.32
N THR A 199 14.00 8.50 3.23
CA THR A 199 13.51 9.70 2.52
C THR A 199 13.92 9.67 1.05
N ASP A 200 13.08 10.22 0.18
CA ASP A 200 13.31 10.26 -1.27
C ASP A 200 13.64 8.89 -1.87
N ILE A 201 12.64 8.00 -1.80
CA ILE A 201 12.72 6.61 -2.26
C ILE A 201 11.59 6.36 -3.26
N SER A 202 11.92 5.75 -4.40
CA SER A 202 10.96 5.53 -5.49
C SER A 202 9.83 4.55 -5.13
N SER A 203 10.10 3.57 -4.27
CA SER A 203 9.12 2.58 -3.80
C SER A 203 8.97 2.63 -2.27
N ALA A 204 8.65 1.51 -1.62
CA ALA A 204 8.52 1.40 -0.17
C ALA A 204 9.81 1.74 0.56
N ALA A 205 9.71 2.29 1.76
CA ALA A 205 10.88 2.44 2.64
C ALA A 205 11.40 1.07 3.10
N ILE A 206 10.48 0.24 3.57
CA ILE A 206 10.78 -1.09 4.15
C ILE A 206 9.80 -2.11 3.58
N GLN A 207 10.34 -3.25 3.15
CA GLN A 207 9.58 -4.41 2.71
C GLN A 207 10.06 -5.64 3.48
N LEU A 208 9.14 -6.38 4.11
CA LEU A 208 9.46 -7.51 4.98
C LEU A 208 8.61 -8.73 4.62
N GLY A 209 9.26 -9.87 4.39
CA GLY A 209 8.59 -11.11 4.01
C GLY A 209 8.14 -11.13 2.56
N GLY A 210 7.84 -12.31 2.07
CA GLY A 210 7.37 -12.54 0.70
C GLY A 210 5.87 -12.82 0.64
N ILE A 211 5.38 -13.00 -0.60
CA ILE A 211 3.98 -13.31 -0.90
C ILE A 211 3.83 -14.62 -1.71
N SER A 212 4.91 -15.33 -1.93
CA SER A 212 4.90 -16.57 -2.70
C SER A 212 4.19 -17.71 -1.96
N GLU A 213 3.88 -18.79 -2.68
CA GLU A 213 3.39 -20.03 -2.08
C GLU A 213 4.31 -20.51 -0.94
N PHE A 214 5.61 -20.39 -1.15
CA PHE A 214 6.63 -20.72 -0.15
C PHE A 214 6.50 -19.91 1.14
N ASP A 215 6.12 -18.65 1.07
CA ASP A 215 5.93 -17.77 2.22
C ASP A 215 4.60 -18.05 2.93
N HIS A 216 3.55 -18.27 2.16
CA HIS A 216 2.22 -18.60 2.66
C HIS A 216 2.13 -20.04 3.21
N HIS A 217 2.89 -20.97 2.62
CA HIS A 217 2.91 -22.40 2.96
C HIS A 217 4.29 -22.91 3.26
N PRO A 218 4.95 -22.38 4.29
CA PRO A 218 6.29 -22.83 4.64
C PRO A 218 6.28 -24.31 5.04
N GLU A 219 7.20 -25.09 4.48
CA GLU A 219 7.38 -26.51 4.81
C GLU A 219 8.04 -26.69 6.18
N SER A 220 8.75 -25.66 6.66
CA SER A 220 9.44 -25.70 7.93
C SER A 220 9.46 -24.35 8.66
N GLN A 221 9.73 -24.37 9.96
CA GLN A 221 9.86 -23.15 10.78
C GLN A 221 11.03 -22.25 10.34
N LYS A 222 12.03 -22.79 9.63
CA LYS A 222 13.17 -22.03 9.12
C LYS A 222 12.78 -21.13 7.94
N GLN A 223 11.70 -21.47 7.23
CA GLN A 223 11.19 -20.70 6.10
C GLN A 223 10.37 -19.49 6.52
N ILE A 224 9.77 -19.52 7.70
CA ILE A 224 8.87 -18.47 8.15
C ILE A 224 9.65 -17.19 8.42
N THR A 225 9.27 -16.11 7.78
CA THR A 225 9.71 -14.76 8.16
C THR A 225 9.08 -14.40 9.51
N ARG A 226 9.89 -14.17 10.56
CA ARG A 226 9.36 -14.01 11.92
C ARG A 226 10.28 -13.28 12.88
N ASP A 227 9.70 -12.87 14.00
CA ASP A 227 10.41 -12.27 15.13
C ASP A 227 11.19 -10.99 14.75
N ASN A 228 10.72 -10.25 13.74
CA ASN A 228 11.36 -9.03 13.26
C ASN A 228 10.78 -7.80 13.95
N VAL A 229 11.61 -6.76 14.11
CA VAL A 229 11.22 -5.51 14.75
C VAL A 229 11.52 -4.33 13.81
N ILE A 230 10.50 -3.50 13.54
CA ILE A 230 10.60 -2.24 12.81
C ILE A 230 10.19 -1.13 13.77
N SER A 231 11.15 -0.37 14.31
CA SER A 231 10.83 0.56 15.38
C SER A 231 11.55 1.91 15.30
N ASN A 232 10.85 2.96 15.69
CA ASN A 232 11.38 4.34 15.80
C ASN A 232 12.06 4.84 14.52
N ASN A 233 11.54 4.48 13.34
CA ASN A 233 12.03 4.98 12.07
C ASN A 233 11.20 6.20 11.63
N LEU A 234 11.87 7.19 11.02
CA LEU A 234 11.23 8.29 10.33
C LEU A 234 11.20 7.98 8.84
N ILE A 235 10.00 7.88 8.28
CA ILE A 235 9.73 7.54 6.89
C ILE A 235 8.97 8.69 6.27
N ARG A 236 9.53 9.28 5.20
CA ARG A 236 8.90 10.40 4.50
C ARG A 236 9.31 10.45 3.04
N GLN A 237 8.44 10.99 2.18
CA GLN A 237 8.75 11.12 0.76
C GLN A 237 9.21 9.79 0.15
N VAL A 238 8.47 8.73 0.41
CA VAL A 238 8.69 7.40 -0.18
C VAL A 238 7.54 7.07 -1.13
N ALA A 239 7.66 6.01 -1.91
CA ALA A 239 6.75 5.67 -3.00
C ALA A 239 6.61 6.80 -4.04
N ARG A 240 7.74 7.47 -4.36
CA ARG A 240 7.75 8.67 -5.20
C ARG A 240 7.43 8.39 -6.67
N GLU A 241 7.86 7.25 -7.17
CA GLU A 241 7.63 6.81 -8.55
C GLU A 241 6.59 5.69 -8.61
N TYR A 242 6.72 4.70 -7.72
CA TYR A 242 5.78 3.57 -7.63
C TYR A 242 4.75 3.88 -6.54
N VAL A 243 3.76 4.68 -6.93
CA VAL A 243 2.80 5.32 -6.01
C VAL A 243 1.84 4.33 -5.32
N ASP A 244 1.78 3.09 -5.77
CA ASP A 244 1.06 1.97 -5.16
C ASP A 244 1.79 1.34 -3.97
N ALA A 245 3.08 1.68 -3.77
CA ALA A 245 3.86 1.16 -2.66
C ALA A 245 3.44 1.79 -1.32
N ALA A 246 3.48 0.99 -0.25
CA ALA A 246 3.27 1.45 1.11
C ALA A 246 4.56 2.02 1.72
N GLY A 247 4.42 2.84 2.76
CA GLY A 247 5.58 3.26 3.55
C GLY A 247 6.33 2.07 4.14
N ILE A 248 5.60 1.13 4.76
CA ILE A 248 6.08 -0.18 5.23
C ILE A 248 5.16 -1.25 4.66
N TYR A 249 5.71 -2.22 3.95
CA TYR A 249 4.99 -3.41 3.53
C TYR A 249 5.44 -4.65 4.30
N VAL A 250 4.48 -5.50 4.71
CA VAL A 250 4.72 -6.77 5.40
C VAL A 250 3.88 -7.87 4.76
N GLY A 251 4.53 -8.85 4.17
CA GLY A 251 3.89 -10.04 3.58
C GLY A 251 3.48 -11.07 4.64
N PHE A 252 3.68 -12.36 4.34
CA PHE A 252 3.36 -13.45 5.28
C PHE A 252 4.42 -13.57 6.37
N THR A 253 4.08 -13.13 7.59
CA THR A 253 5.02 -13.07 8.71
C THR A 253 4.40 -13.52 10.03
N ARG A 254 5.23 -13.88 10.98
CA ARG A 254 4.82 -14.20 12.34
C ARG A 254 5.59 -13.42 13.39
N ASN A 255 4.89 -12.95 14.43
CA ASN A 255 5.48 -12.24 15.56
C ASN A 255 6.36 -11.04 15.12
N THR A 256 5.87 -10.28 14.14
CA THR A 256 6.51 -9.04 13.67
C THR A 256 5.98 -7.87 14.49
N LEU A 257 6.89 -7.04 14.99
CA LEU A 257 6.56 -5.83 15.74
C LEU A 257 6.89 -4.58 14.93
N ILE A 258 5.88 -3.76 14.66
CA ILE A 258 6.00 -2.45 14.00
C ILE A 258 5.58 -1.38 15.00
N GLU A 259 6.54 -0.63 15.55
CA GLU A 259 6.20 0.30 16.64
C GLU A 259 6.93 1.64 16.56
N HIS A 260 6.25 2.68 17.04
CA HIS A 260 6.84 4.02 17.18
C HIS A 260 7.45 4.60 15.90
N ASN A 261 7.04 4.14 14.72
CA ASN A 261 7.46 4.77 13.48
C ASN A 261 6.61 6.01 13.19
N THR A 262 7.21 7.01 12.56
CA THR A 262 6.47 8.12 11.97
C THR A 262 6.57 8.00 10.46
N ILE A 263 5.40 7.92 9.82
CA ILE A 263 5.26 7.79 8.37
C ILE A 263 4.47 8.99 7.88
N VAL A 264 5.02 9.71 6.92
CA VAL A 264 4.41 10.93 6.43
C VAL A 264 4.61 11.14 4.94
N ASP A 265 3.61 11.74 4.31
CA ASP A 265 3.62 12.10 2.90
C ASP A 265 3.82 10.88 2.00
N VAL A 266 2.86 9.94 2.09
CA VAL A 266 2.83 8.72 1.26
C VAL A 266 1.63 8.75 0.31
N PRO A 267 1.83 8.42 -0.97
CA PRO A 267 0.80 8.53 -1.99
C PRO A 267 -0.36 7.55 -1.82
N TRP A 268 -0.10 6.43 -1.17
CA TRP A 268 -1.08 5.39 -0.86
C TRP A 268 -1.08 5.05 0.63
N SER A 269 -0.80 3.82 1.02
CA SER A 269 -0.91 3.36 2.41
C SER A 269 0.36 3.63 3.23
N GLY A 270 0.18 3.94 4.52
CA GLY A 270 1.29 4.08 5.46
C GLY A 270 1.95 2.73 5.78
N ILE A 271 1.16 1.79 6.28
CA ILE A 271 1.57 0.41 6.58
C ILE A 271 0.58 -0.54 5.91
N ALA A 272 1.06 -1.49 5.11
CA ALA A 272 0.25 -2.54 4.51
C ALA A 272 0.71 -3.92 4.97
N VAL A 273 -0.24 -4.79 5.35
CA VAL A 273 0.04 -6.12 5.91
C VAL A 273 -0.84 -7.18 5.27
N GLY A 274 -0.21 -8.26 4.83
CA GLY A 274 -0.88 -9.39 4.21
C GLY A 274 -0.92 -9.33 2.70
N TRP A 275 -1.50 -10.34 2.10
CA TRP A 275 -1.65 -10.50 0.65
C TRP A 275 -2.81 -11.44 0.32
N GLY A 276 -3.34 -11.34 -0.90
CA GLY A 276 -4.21 -12.33 -1.48
C GLY A 276 -5.68 -12.22 -1.12
N TRP A 277 -6.10 -11.16 -0.46
CA TRP A 277 -7.51 -10.83 -0.17
C TRP A 277 -8.33 -12.01 0.36
N GLY A 278 -7.70 -12.95 1.05
CA GLY A 278 -8.35 -14.15 1.59
C GLY A 278 -8.64 -15.24 0.56
N LEU A 279 -8.28 -15.06 -0.69
CA LEU A 279 -8.58 -16.03 -1.76
C LEU A 279 -7.69 -17.26 -1.70
N LEU A 280 -6.59 -17.18 -0.98
CA LEU A 280 -5.65 -18.29 -0.76
C LEU A 280 -6.08 -19.25 0.34
N ASP A 281 -6.89 -18.78 1.25
CA ASP A 281 -7.21 -19.51 2.47
C ASP A 281 -8.60 -20.15 2.37
N GLN A 282 -8.72 -21.43 2.73
CA GLN A 282 -9.99 -22.12 2.73
C GLN A 282 -11.01 -21.43 3.67
N GLY A 283 -12.14 -21.03 3.11
CA GLY A 283 -13.23 -20.44 3.88
C GLY A 283 -12.96 -19.04 4.40
N SER A 284 -11.94 -18.36 3.91
CA SER A 284 -11.63 -17.00 4.32
C SER A 284 -12.30 -15.92 3.47
N PHE A 285 -13.10 -16.31 2.51
CA PHE A 285 -13.90 -15.40 1.71
C PHE A 285 -15.30 -16.01 1.47
N PRO A 286 -16.29 -15.70 2.31
CA PRO A 286 -17.64 -16.21 2.12
C PRO A 286 -18.28 -15.56 0.88
N GLY A 287 -18.81 -16.41 0.00
CA GLY A 287 -19.58 -15.96 -1.16
C GLY A 287 -18.81 -15.81 -2.46
N LEU A 288 -17.50 -15.92 -2.50
CA LEU A 288 -16.77 -16.15 -3.74
C LEU A 288 -16.86 -17.65 -4.09
N LEU A 289 -17.91 -17.98 -4.85
CA LEU A 289 -18.01 -19.29 -5.48
C LEU A 289 -16.84 -19.47 -6.44
N GLY A 290 -15.97 -20.43 -6.11
CA GLY A 290 -14.82 -20.74 -6.92
C GLY A 290 -13.78 -19.64 -6.86
N ALA A 291 -13.41 -19.22 -5.65
CA ALA A 291 -12.10 -18.64 -5.46
C ALA A 291 -11.16 -19.53 -6.26
N VAL A 292 -10.88 -19.09 -7.47
CA VAL A 292 -9.99 -19.83 -8.35
C VAL A 292 -8.70 -19.74 -7.58
N SER A 293 -8.35 -20.87 -7.01
CA SER A 293 -6.99 -21.05 -6.60
C SER A 293 -6.13 -20.45 -7.68
N GLY A 294 -5.30 -19.52 -7.33
CA GLY A 294 -4.14 -19.21 -8.13
C GLY A 294 -3.39 -20.49 -8.48
N GLU A 295 -2.22 -20.44 -8.99
CA GLU A 295 -1.45 -21.62 -9.36
C GLU A 295 -1.29 -22.65 -8.23
N TRP A 296 -1.42 -22.22 -6.99
CA TRP A 296 -1.21 -23.08 -5.80
C TRP A 296 -2.48 -23.68 -5.20
N GLY A 297 -3.62 -23.33 -5.69
CA GLY A 297 -4.86 -23.87 -5.14
C GLY A 297 -5.28 -23.22 -3.82
N ILE A 298 -6.49 -23.55 -3.39
CA ILE A 298 -6.99 -23.14 -2.08
C ILE A 298 -6.32 -23.99 -1.01
N ILE A 299 -5.73 -23.34 -0.04
CA ILE A 299 -4.97 -24.00 0.97
C ILE A 299 -5.77 -24.24 2.22
N THR A 300 -5.69 -25.48 2.68
CA THR A 300 -6.42 -25.95 3.87
C THR A 300 -5.63 -25.83 5.16
N LYS A 301 -4.33 -25.54 5.07
CA LYS A 301 -3.50 -25.30 6.24
C LYS A 301 -3.52 -23.82 6.61
N PRO A 302 -3.49 -23.48 7.88
CA PRO A 302 -3.41 -22.08 8.30
C PRO A 302 -2.17 -21.37 7.73
N THR A 303 -2.35 -20.12 7.33
CA THR A 303 -1.23 -19.22 6.99
C THR A 303 -0.28 -19.05 8.18
N PRO A 304 1.01 -18.76 7.95
CA PRO A 304 1.94 -18.46 9.05
C PRO A 304 1.66 -17.10 9.71
N ASN A 305 0.83 -16.25 9.08
CA ASN A 305 0.47 -14.96 9.68
C ASN A 305 -0.13 -15.16 11.06
N SER A 306 0.57 -14.65 12.06
CA SER A 306 0.08 -14.67 13.44
C SER A 306 0.93 -13.80 14.36
N ASP A 307 0.35 -13.39 15.47
CA ASP A 307 1.04 -12.69 16.55
C ASP A 307 1.71 -11.35 16.15
N ASN A 308 1.38 -10.83 14.97
CA ASN A 308 1.92 -9.56 14.48
C ASN A 308 1.31 -8.39 15.26
N LYS A 309 2.08 -7.30 15.43
CA LYS A 309 1.68 -6.13 16.20
C LYS A 309 2.08 -4.84 15.51
N ILE A 310 1.14 -3.90 15.44
CA ILE A 310 1.35 -2.53 14.94
C ILE A 310 1.00 -1.57 16.06
N LEU A 311 2.02 -1.03 16.74
CA LEU A 311 1.83 -0.32 18.01
C LEU A 311 2.36 1.11 17.97
N ASN A 312 1.54 2.07 18.41
CA ASN A 312 1.99 3.44 18.66
C ASN A 312 2.73 4.09 17.48
N ASN A 313 2.36 3.79 16.25
CA ASN A 313 2.89 4.50 15.09
C ASN A 313 2.11 5.80 14.86
N ARG A 314 2.75 6.80 14.25
CA ARG A 314 2.11 8.02 13.78
C ARG A 314 2.16 8.08 12.27
N ILE A 315 1.00 8.21 11.63
CA ILE A 315 0.86 8.21 10.18
C ILE A 315 0.02 9.42 9.79
N TYR A 316 0.55 10.28 8.92
CA TYR A 316 -0.21 11.44 8.47
C TYR A 316 0.13 11.84 7.04
N SER A 317 -0.79 12.54 6.37
CA SER A 317 -0.68 12.87 4.94
C SER A 317 -0.50 11.62 4.08
N PHE A 318 -1.52 10.78 4.06
CA PHE A 318 -1.57 9.53 3.29
C PHE A 318 -2.74 9.56 2.30
N LEU A 319 -2.76 8.64 1.34
CA LEU A 319 -3.76 8.56 0.26
C LEU A 319 -3.87 9.83 -0.58
N HIS A 320 -2.76 10.49 -0.87
CA HIS A 320 -2.81 11.74 -1.60
C HIS A 320 -2.72 11.59 -3.14
N VAL A 321 -2.44 10.38 -3.63
CA VAL A 321 -2.43 10.06 -5.07
C VAL A 321 -3.41 8.94 -5.39
N LEU A 322 -3.34 7.84 -4.66
CA LEU A 322 -4.21 6.69 -4.85
C LEU A 322 -5.22 6.57 -3.71
N TRP A 323 -6.35 5.97 -4.01
CA TRP A 323 -7.40 5.58 -3.08
C TRP A 323 -7.32 4.07 -2.79
N ASP A 324 -8.32 3.51 -2.11
CA ASP A 324 -8.40 2.08 -1.80
C ASP A 324 -7.23 1.57 -0.94
N GLY A 325 -6.92 2.34 0.10
CA GLY A 325 -5.85 2.08 1.06
C GLY A 325 -6.14 2.71 2.40
N GLY A 326 -5.13 2.84 3.25
CA GLY A 326 -5.29 3.41 4.59
C GLY A 326 -3.99 3.85 5.25
N ALA A 327 -4.09 4.51 6.40
CA ALA A 327 -2.92 4.67 7.26
C ALA A 327 -2.35 3.29 7.62
N ILE A 328 -3.25 2.35 7.96
CA ILE A 328 -2.94 0.93 8.14
C ILE A 328 -3.93 0.13 7.31
N TYR A 329 -3.42 -0.60 6.33
CA TYR A 329 -4.17 -1.47 5.42
C TYR A 329 -3.85 -2.93 5.72
N THR A 330 -4.86 -3.77 5.76
CA THR A 330 -4.70 -5.21 5.97
C THR A 330 -5.49 -6.00 4.95
N THR A 331 -4.98 -7.16 4.56
CA THR A 331 -5.69 -8.09 3.68
C THR A 331 -5.37 -9.55 4.03
N GLY A 332 -6.32 -10.45 3.83
CA GLY A 332 -6.19 -11.87 4.14
C GLY A 332 -6.19 -12.18 5.64
N GLN A 333 -6.03 -13.43 5.97
CA GLN A 333 -6.05 -13.90 7.37
C GLN A 333 -4.81 -13.45 8.14
N GLN A 334 -5.03 -12.90 9.32
CA GLN A 334 -3.98 -12.35 10.20
C GLN A 334 -3.70 -13.21 11.45
N GLY A 335 -4.20 -14.42 11.45
CA GLY A 335 -4.05 -15.37 12.54
C GLY A 335 -4.80 -16.67 12.28
N THR A 336 -4.83 -17.55 13.24
CA THR A 336 -5.67 -18.77 13.24
C THR A 336 -6.83 -18.68 14.20
N SER A 337 -6.82 -17.65 15.03
CA SER A 337 -7.87 -17.31 16.00
C SER A 337 -7.68 -15.87 16.49
N PRO A 338 -8.67 -15.27 17.16
CA PRO A 338 -8.50 -13.95 17.79
C PRO A 338 -7.34 -13.87 18.80
N ALA A 339 -6.94 -15.00 19.38
CA ALA A 339 -5.89 -15.04 20.40
C ALA A 339 -4.48 -14.82 19.83
N ASN A 340 -4.25 -15.14 18.57
CA ASN A 340 -2.98 -14.97 17.88
C ASN A 340 -3.10 -14.11 16.61
N GLY A 341 -4.17 -13.33 16.54
CA GLY A 341 -4.41 -12.40 15.44
C GLY A 341 -3.51 -11.16 15.48
N LEU A 342 -3.70 -10.28 14.52
CA LEU A 342 -3.01 -8.99 14.42
C LEU A 342 -3.55 -8.01 15.48
N LEU A 343 -2.65 -7.43 16.25
CA LEU A 343 -2.97 -6.35 17.17
C LEU A 343 -2.54 -4.99 16.57
N ILE A 344 -3.50 -4.10 16.38
CA ILE A 344 -3.29 -2.70 15.96
C ILE A 344 -3.68 -1.83 17.16
N GLU A 345 -2.70 -1.28 17.89
CA GLU A 345 -2.98 -0.56 19.15
C GLU A 345 -2.23 0.76 19.26
N GLY A 346 -2.94 1.80 19.70
CA GLY A 346 -2.35 3.08 20.07
C GLY A 346 -1.77 3.88 18.89
N ASN A 347 -2.11 3.53 17.66
CA ASN A 347 -1.65 4.27 16.49
C ASN A 347 -2.46 5.55 16.33
N VAL A 348 -1.80 6.60 15.84
CA VAL A 348 -2.41 7.90 15.57
C VAL A 348 -2.29 8.21 14.09
N ALA A 349 -3.42 8.37 13.44
CA ALA A 349 -3.52 8.72 12.03
C ALA A 349 -4.24 10.06 11.85
N SER A 350 -3.79 10.87 10.90
CA SER A 350 -4.41 12.17 10.61
C SER A 350 -4.13 12.65 9.20
N ASN A 351 -4.92 13.62 8.73
CA ASN A 351 -4.75 14.26 7.44
C ASN A 351 -4.74 13.25 6.28
N LYS A 352 -5.74 12.35 6.27
CA LYS A 352 -6.05 11.54 5.10
C LYS A 352 -6.48 12.46 3.97
N ARG A 353 -5.88 12.34 2.80
CA ARG A 353 -6.27 13.17 1.67
C ARG A 353 -7.39 12.52 0.87
N PRO A 354 -8.44 13.26 0.51
CA PRO A 354 -9.59 12.70 -0.21
C PRO A 354 -9.24 12.55 -1.69
N THR A 355 -8.68 11.43 -2.08
CA THR A 355 -8.54 11.07 -3.51
C THR A 355 -9.67 10.19 -4.01
N GLY A 356 -10.72 9.97 -3.21
CA GLY A 356 -11.91 9.27 -3.65
C GLY A 356 -12.32 8.08 -2.83
N GLY A 357 -11.55 7.64 -1.84
CA GLY A 357 -11.90 6.49 -1.04
C GLY A 357 -10.77 6.01 -0.15
N GLY A 358 -11.01 4.93 0.57
CA GLY A 358 -10.07 4.37 1.53
C GLY A 358 -10.42 4.70 2.97
N ASN A 359 -10.05 3.83 3.86
CA ASN A 359 -10.31 3.95 5.29
C ASN A 359 -9.02 4.27 6.02
N THR A 360 -9.08 4.95 7.15
CA THR A 360 -7.88 5.21 7.95
C THR A 360 -7.29 3.91 8.48
N PHE A 361 -8.13 3.02 9.02
CA PHE A 361 -7.78 1.66 9.40
C PHE A 361 -8.55 0.69 8.50
N TYR A 362 -7.92 0.25 7.41
CA TYR A 362 -8.62 -0.49 6.37
C TYR A 362 -8.39 -2.00 6.50
N THR A 363 -9.45 -2.69 6.91
CA THR A 363 -9.49 -4.16 6.97
C THR A 363 -10.14 -4.68 5.70
N ASP A 364 -9.35 -4.80 4.64
CA ASP A 364 -9.82 -5.16 3.31
C ASP A 364 -10.02 -6.69 3.14
N GLY A 365 -10.14 -7.13 1.91
CA GLY A 365 -10.52 -8.48 1.50
C GLY A 365 -9.90 -9.61 2.32
N GLY A 366 -10.75 -10.48 2.85
CA GLY A 366 -10.37 -11.62 3.66
C GLY A 366 -9.78 -11.30 5.03
N SER A 367 -9.70 -10.02 5.40
CA SER A 367 -9.17 -9.59 6.71
C SER A 367 -9.92 -10.27 7.85
N ARG A 368 -9.18 -10.95 8.72
CA ARG A 368 -9.72 -11.75 9.80
C ARG A 368 -8.75 -11.84 10.99
N TYR A 369 -9.30 -12.01 12.19
CA TYR A 369 -8.54 -12.10 13.43
C TYR A 369 -7.70 -10.86 13.72
N ILE A 370 -8.37 -9.70 13.78
CA ILE A 370 -7.75 -8.40 14.02
C ILE A 370 -8.34 -7.75 15.26
N THR A 371 -7.50 -7.17 16.09
CA THR A 371 -7.93 -6.30 17.18
C THR A 371 -7.41 -4.89 16.95
N LEU A 372 -8.35 -3.93 16.76
CA LEU A 372 -8.06 -2.50 16.71
C LEU A 372 -8.37 -1.90 18.09
N LYS A 373 -7.33 -1.40 18.77
CA LYS A 373 -7.48 -0.95 20.17
C LYS A 373 -6.79 0.38 20.43
N ASN A 374 -7.50 1.32 21.03
CA ASN A 374 -6.99 2.64 21.40
C ASN A 374 -6.34 3.41 20.23
N ASN A 375 -6.72 3.15 18.99
CA ASN A 375 -6.23 3.90 17.84
C ASN A 375 -6.99 5.21 17.69
N VAL A 376 -6.40 6.15 16.99
CA VAL A 376 -6.91 7.51 16.81
C VAL A 376 -6.92 7.89 15.34
N SER A 377 -8.03 8.46 14.88
CA SER A 377 -8.18 9.06 13.56
C SER A 377 -8.80 10.44 13.70
N PHE A 378 -8.15 11.47 13.18
CA PHE A 378 -8.66 12.85 13.17
C PHE A 378 -8.12 13.65 11.97
N ASP A 379 -8.68 14.86 11.75
CA ASP A 379 -8.33 15.75 10.64
C ASP A 379 -8.47 15.10 9.26
N ASP A 380 -9.32 14.11 9.16
CA ASP A 380 -9.68 13.56 7.86
C ASP A 380 -10.70 14.51 7.24
N PRO A 381 -10.44 15.05 6.05
CA PRO A 381 -11.38 15.97 5.44
C PRO A 381 -12.69 15.24 5.19
N ILE A 382 -13.74 15.75 5.82
CA ILE A 382 -15.11 15.43 5.45
C ILE A 382 -15.38 16.27 4.20
N GLY A 383 -14.97 15.81 3.06
CA GLY A 383 -15.00 16.60 1.86
C GLY A 383 -15.60 15.86 0.69
N ALA A 384 -16.35 16.61 -0.11
CA ALA A 384 -16.75 16.17 -1.41
C ALA A 384 -15.52 15.73 -2.19
N THR A 385 -15.52 14.51 -2.66
CA THR A 385 -14.58 14.09 -3.68
C THR A 385 -14.88 14.88 -4.95
N ASP A 386 -13.86 15.46 -5.56
CA ASP A 386 -13.95 16.04 -6.89
C ASP A 386 -14.13 14.94 -7.96
N PHE A 387 -15.25 14.25 -7.93
CA PHE A 387 -15.64 13.35 -9.03
C PHE A 387 -16.31 14.11 -10.17
N GLY A 388 -15.85 15.32 -10.44
CA GLY A 388 -16.41 16.14 -11.50
C GLY A 388 -17.86 16.64 -11.24
N PRO A 389 -18.39 17.47 -12.13
CA PRO A 389 -19.76 17.90 -12.01
C PRO A 389 -20.71 16.69 -12.19
N PRO A 390 -21.88 16.69 -11.51
CA PRO A 390 -22.87 15.65 -11.69
C PRO A 390 -23.26 15.51 -13.17
N PRO A 391 -23.47 14.28 -13.68
CA PRO A 391 -23.85 14.04 -15.05
C PRO A 391 -25.12 14.84 -15.38
N GLN A 392 -25.15 15.47 -16.54
CA GLN A 392 -26.30 16.19 -17.00
C GLN A 392 -27.30 15.22 -17.65
N PRO A 393 -28.59 15.56 -17.67
CA PRO A 393 -29.59 14.76 -18.38
C PRO A 393 -29.17 14.56 -19.85
N GLY A 394 -28.91 13.31 -20.23
CA GLY A 394 -28.45 12.92 -21.57
C GLY A 394 -27.00 12.51 -21.67
N ASP A 395 -26.21 12.69 -20.63
CA ASP A 395 -24.88 12.11 -20.58
C ASP A 395 -24.98 10.58 -20.48
N PRO A 396 -24.12 9.82 -21.20
CA PRO A 396 -24.01 8.41 -20.93
C PRO A 396 -23.65 8.26 -19.46
N LEU A 397 -24.46 7.52 -18.70
CA LEU A 397 -24.20 7.27 -17.27
C LEU A 397 -22.74 6.81 -17.15
N PRO A 398 -21.86 7.60 -16.53
CA PRO A 398 -20.57 7.09 -16.15
C PRO A 398 -20.86 5.94 -15.20
N TYR A 399 -20.21 4.83 -15.41
CA TYR A 399 -20.43 3.59 -14.63
C TYR A 399 -20.28 3.80 -13.12
N PHE A 400 -19.75 4.94 -12.68
CA PHE A 400 -19.52 5.30 -11.28
C PHE A 400 -19.71 6.81 -11.04
N TYR A 401 -20.93 7.33 -11.16
CA TYR A 401 -21.23 8.57 -10.45
C TYR A 401 -21.58 8.21 -9.01
N ILE A 402 -20.64 8.45 -8.14
CA ILE A 402 -20.88 8.41 -6.70
C ILE A 402 -21.24 9.84 -6.31
N PRO A 403 -22.45 10.10 -5.84
CA PRO A 403 -22.78 11.44 -5.35
C PRO A 403 -21.82 11.81 -4.23
N PRO A 404 -21.51 13.10 -4.04
CA PRO A 404 -20.65 13.53 -2.95
C PRO A 404 -21.32 13.12 -1.62
N LEU A 405 -20.87 12.03 -1.07
CA LEU A 405 -21.25 11.59 0.26
C LEU A 405 -20.20 12.12 1.24
N PRO A 406 -20.53 12.40 2.48
CA PRO A 406 -19.55 12.77 3.48
C PRO A 406 -18.64 11.56 3.73
N TYR A 407 -17.51 11.52 3.05
CA TYR A 407 -16.56 10.42 3.13
C TYR A 407 -15.52 10.64 4.19
N GLY A 408 -15.29 9.64 4.91
CA GLY A 408 -14.26 9.50 5.87
C GLY A 408 -14.63 8.37 6.79
N SER A 409 -14.64 7.16 6.25
CA SER A 409 -14.69 6.00 7.11
C SER A 409 -13.35 5.91 7.82
N ASP A 410 -13.38 5.91 9.13
CA ASP A 410 -12.18 5.77 9.94
C ASP A 410 -11.74 4.31 10.05
N SER A 411 -12.61 3.37 9.74
CA SER A 411 -12.28 1.94 9.74
C SER A 411 -13.27 1.12 8.94
N GLY A 412 -12.80 0.00 8.43
CA GLY A 412 -13.62 -0.99 7.75
C GLY A 412 -13.04 -1.45 6.41
N GLY A 413 -13.79 -2.26 5.69
CA GLY A 413 -13.48 -2.74 4.36
C GLY A 413 -14.60 -3.64 3.86
N CYS A 414 -14.93 -3.55 2.57
CA CYS A 414 -16.09 -4.20 2.00
C CYS A 414 -16.09 -5.71 2.14
N VAL A 415 -14.97 -6.31 1.87
CA VAL A 415 -14.83 -7.76 1.80
C VAL A 415 -14.14 -8.36 3.02
N THR A 416 -14.19 -7.62 4.12
CA THR A 416 -13.73 -8.09 5.43
C THR A 416 -14.44 -9.39 5.81
N TYR A 417 -13.70 -10.40 6.23
CA TYR A 417 -14.30 -11.68 6.62
C TYR A 417 -14.99 -11.61 7.99
N GLY A 418 -14.37 -10.98 8.96
CA GLY A 418 -14.89 -10.89 10.34
C GLY A 418 -13.89 -11.30 11.41
N ASP A 419 -14.39 -11.70 12.58
CA ASP A 419 -13.57 -11.95 13.79
C ASP A 419 -12.66 -10.75 14.11
N ILE A 420 -13.23 -9.52 14.09
CA ILE A 420 -12.54 -8.27 14.33
C ILE A 420 -13.11 -7.58 15.57
N SER A 421 -12.22 -7.08 16.42
CA SER A 421 -12.58 -6.37 17.63
C SER A 421 -12.14 -4.91 17.57
N TYR A 422 -13.05 -4.00 17.84
CA TYR A 422 -12.85 -2.56 17.92
C TYR A 422 -13.01 -2.11 19.37
N VAL A 423 -11.92 -1.74 20.04
CA VAL A 423 -11.91 -1.50 21.49
C VAL A 423 -11.28 -0.16 21.84
N GLY A 424 -12.03 0.76 22.37
CA GLY A 424 -11.50 2.02 22.92
C GLY A 424 -10.85 2.93 21.89
N ASN A 425 -11.21 2.84 20.61
CA ASN A 425 -10.67 3.69 19.56
C ASN A 425 -11.33 5.08 19.58
N TYR A 426 -10.64 6.06 19.00
CA TYR A 426 -11.05 7.46 18.90
C TYR A 426 -11.08 7.86 17.44
N TRP A 427 -12.27 8.14 16.89
CA TRP A 427 -12.45 8.49 15.50
C TRP A 427 -13.59 9.50 15.30
N ARG A 428 -13.57 10.22 14.21
CA ARG A 428 -14.58 11.26 13.93
C ARG A 428 -15.93 10.69 13.53
N GLN A 429 -15.93 9.53 12.94
CA GLN A 429 -17.16 8.82 12.54
C GLN A 429 -17.09 7.38 13.02
N ALA A 430 -18.23 6.82 13.33
CA ALA A 430 -18.33 5.39 13.53
C ALA A 430 -17.81 4.66 12.27
N PRO A 431 -17.21 3.48 12.42
CA PRO A 431 -16.72 2.72 11.28
C PRO A 431 -17.79 2.56 10.21
N HIS A 432 -17.47 3.00 9.01
CA HIS A 432 -18.28 2.79 7.82
C HIS A 432 -17.54 1.91 6.83
N LEU A 433 -18.29 1.23 6.02
CA LEU A 433 -17.73 0.66 4.82
C LEU A 433 -17.82 1.66 3.69
N LEU A 434 -16.71 1.83 3.03
CA LEU A 434 -16.64 2.66 1.83
C LEU A 434 -17.72 2.26 0.83
N ASP A 435 -17.90 0.96 0.66
CA ASP A 435 -18.85 0.41 -0.29
C ASP A 435 -20.30 0.52 0.15
N GLU A 436 -20.58 0.77 1.41
CA GLU A 436 -21.93 1.12 1.84
C GLU A 436 -22.38 2.41 1.15
N ALA A 437 -21.52 3.39 1.05
CA ALA A 437 -21.81 4.63 0.35
C ALA A 437 -21.96 4.41 -1.17
N ILE A 438 -21.09 3.61 -1.76
CA ILE A 438 -21.17 3.19 -3.17
C ILE A 438 -22.43 2.36 -3.40
N ASN A 439 -22.68 1.39 -2.54
CA ASN A 439 -23.83 0.51 -2.64
C ASN A 439 -25.13 1.26 -2.40
N ASN A 440 -25.20 2.17 -1.44
CA ASN A 440 -26.36 3.03 -1.25
C ASN A 440 -26.64 3.90 -2.48
N ALA A 441 -25.62 4.44 -3.11
CA ALA A 441 -25.79 5.19 -4.34
C ALA A 441 -26.29 4.30 -5.49
N ILE A 442 -25.76 3.09 -5.62
CA ILE A 442 -26.21 2.11 -6.62
C ILE A 442 -27.63 1.62 -6.29
N TYR A 443 -27.93 1.29 -5.04
CA TYR A 443 -29.25 0.81 -4.61
C TYR A 443 -30.35 1.87 -4.72
N MET A 444 -30.02 3.13 -4.48
CA MET A 444 -30.97 4.23 -4.69
C MET A 444 -31.37 4.40 -6.18
N LEU A 445 -30.53 3.90 -7.09
CA LEU A 445 -30.81 3.91 -8.53
C LEU A 445 -31.58 2.66 -9.00
N LEU A 446 -31.73 1.65 -8.17
CA LEU A 446 -32.51 0.45 -8.50
C LEU A 446 -34.00 0.68 -8.18
N PRO A 447 -34.91 0.30 -9.06
CA PRO A 447 -36.35 0.53 -8.87
C PRO A 447 -37.00 -0.24 -7.71
N ASN A 448 -36.30 -1.22 -7.13
CA ASN A 448 -36.70 -1.94 -5.92
C ASN A 448 -35.46 -2.49 -5.23
N PRO A 449 -34.84 -1.79 -4.28
CA PRO A 449 -33.71 -2.32 -3.54
C PRO A 449 -34.13 -3.58 -2.77
N PRO A 450 -33.43 -4.71 -2.93
CA PRO A 450 -33.89 -5.98 -2.37
C PRO A 450 -33.76 -6.11 -0.84
N PHE A 451 -33.17 -5.12 -0.17
CA PHE A 451 -32.91 -5.21 1.27
C PHE A 451 -33.14 -3.87 1.98
N GLY A 452 -33.78 -3.92 3.14
CA GLY A 452 -33.78 -2.81 4.10
C GLY A 452 -32.45 -2.78 4.84
N PHE A 453 -31.82 -1.62 4.89
CA PHE A 453 -30.61 -1.44 5.70
C PHE A 453 -30.95 -1.51 7.19
N PRO A 454 -30.15 -2.22 7.99
CA PRO A 454 -30.30 -2.11 9.43
C PRO A 454 -29.97 -0.67 9.88
N PRO A 455 -30.64 -0.17 10.91
CA PRO A 455 -30.40 1.18 11.38
C PRO A 455 -28.97 1.29 11.95
N TYR A 456 -28.33 2.43 11.69
CA TYR A 456 -27.07 2.81 12.33
C TYR A 456 -27.20 2.73 13.85
N SER A 457 -26.22 2.18 14.51
CA SER A 457 -26.03 2.38 15.95
C SER A 457 -24.78 3.22 16.16
N ASP A 458 -24.78 4.11 17.17
CA ASP A 458 -23.65 4.96 17.52
C ASP A 458 -22.38 4.16 17.89
N GLU A 459 -22.50 2.86 18.08
CA GLU A 459 -21.41 1.96 18.45
C GLU A 459 -21.06 0.94 17.37
N GLY A 460 -21.87 0.81 16.34
CA GLY A 460 -21.84 -0.37 15.48
C GLY A 460 -21.90 -0.09 14.00
N PHE A 461 -21.31 -0.98 13.40
CA PHE A 461 -20.93 -1.13 12.05
C PHE A 461 -21.78 -2.20 11.37
N PHE A 462 -22.24 -1.91 10.16
CA PHE A 462 -22.87 -2.91 9.32
C PHE A 462 -22.22 -2.90 7.95
N ASN A 463 -21.66 -4.02 7.59
CA ASN A 463 -21.11 -4.24 6.27
C ASN A 463 -22.08 -5.08 5.44
N VAL A 464 -22.54 -4.53 4.34
CA VAL A 464 -23.28 -5.26 3.34
C VAL A 464 -22.56 -5.10 2.02
N CYS A 465 -21.79 -6.11 1.65
CA CYS A 465 -21.18 -6.15 0.33
C CYS A 465 -21.96 -7.12 -0.54
N PRO A 466 -22.71 -6.63 -1.55
CA PRO A 466 -23.32 -7.51 -2.51
C PRO A 466 -22.25 -8.12 -3.42
N TYR A 467 -22.27 -9.43 -3.56
CA TYR A 467 -21.43 -10.15 -4.51
C TYR A 467 -22.12 -10.35 -5.86
N SER A 468 -21.32 -10.58 -6.88
CA SER A 468 -21.80 -10.77 -8.26
C SER A 468 -22.74 -11.95 -8.46
N ASP A 469 -22.87 -12.85 -7.50
CA ASP A 469 -23.79 -13.99 -7.51
C ASP A 469 -25.17 -13.69 -6.90
N GLY A 470 -25.40 -12.41 -6.50
CA GLY A 470 -26.63 -12.01 -5.83
C GLY A 470 -26.70 -12.39 -4.35
N GLY A 471 -25.62 -12.92 -3.78
CA GLY A 471 -25.47 -13.18 -2.36
C GLY A 471 -25.15 -11.90 -1.59
N VAL A 472 -25.54 -11.86 -0.32
CA VAL A 472 -25.14 -10.84 0.62
C VAL A 472 -24.29 -11.49 1.68
N SER A 473 -23.05 -11.04 1.84
CA SER A 473 -22.19 -11.52 2.90
C SER A 473 -22.01 -10.42 3.94
N TYR A 474 -22.13 -10.82 5.18
CA TYR A 474 -21.89 -9.96 6.33
C TYR A 474 -20.65 -10.46 7.04
N PRO A 475 -19.72 -9.56 7.42
CA PRO A 475 -18.66 -9.96 8.34
C PRO A 475 -19.27 -10.54 9.61
N THR A 476 -18.72 -11.64 10.06
CA THR A 476 -19.19 -12.32 11.28
C THR A 476 -18.31 -11.97 12.47
N ASN A 477 -18.88 -12.06 13.69
CA ASN A 477 -18.13 -11.88 14.94
C ASN A 477 -17.39 -10.54 15.04
N LEU A 478 -18.05 -9.45 14.66
CA LEU A 478 -17.56 -8.10 14.94
C LEU A 478 -17.92 -7.71 16.36
N THR A 479 -16.96 -7.17 17.09
CA THR A 479 -17.17 -6.71 18.47
C THR A 479 -16.74 -5.26 18.64
N TYR A 480 -17.57 -4.49 19.33
CA TYR A 480 -17.37 -3.06 19.58
C TYR A 480 -17.49 -2.79 21.07
N SER A 481 -16.50 -2.10 21.64
CA SER A 481 -16.58 -1.69 23.04
C SER A 481 -15.77 -0.44 23.33
N ASN A 482 -16.36 0.49 24.06
CA ASN A 482 -15.70 1.70 24.54
C ASN A 482 -15.04 2.55 23.44
N ASN A 483 -15.58 2.56 22.23
CA ASN A 483 -15.11 3.45 21.16
C ASN A 483 -15.69 4.86 21.38
N HIS A 484 -14.98 5.87 20.92
CA HIS A 484 -15.31 7.28 21.15
C HIS A 484 -15.38 8.03 19.83
N ILE A 485 -16.49 8.73 19.62
CA ILE A 485 -16.61 9.71 18.56
C ILE A 485 -15.99 11.02 19.03
N ILE A 486 -15.06 11.57 18.28
CA ILE A 486 -14.31 12.77 18.60
C ILE A 486 -14.52 13.87 17.55
N GLN A 487 -14.30 15.13 17.93
CA GLN A 487 -14.34 16.24 16.99
C GLN A 487 -12.92 16.64 16.51
N GLY A 488 -11.91 16.40 17.33
CA GLY A 488 -10.52 16.71 17.02
C GLY A 488 -9.54 16.10 18.02
N GLU A 489 -8.28 16.47 17.91
CA GLU A 489 -7.18 15.96 18.74
C GLU A 489 -7.41 16.24 20.25
N GLU A 490 -8.11 17.32 20.59
CA GLU A 490 -8.38 17.74 21.97
C GLU A 490 -9.20 16.72 22.77
N ASP A 491 -10.00 15.91 22.08
CA ASP A 491 -10.85 14.87 22.70
C ASP A 491 -10.08 13.59 22.99
N VAL A 492 -8.85 13.48 22.48
CA VAL A 492 -8.04 12.27 22.63
C VAL A 492 -7.19 12.32 23.89
N PRO A 493 -7.10 11.23 24.66
CA PRO A 493 -6.20 11.19 25.81
C PRO A 493 -4.75 11.48 25.42
N LYS A 494 -4.16 12.52 26.00
CA LYS A 494 -2.79 12.97 25.68
C LYS A 494 -1.72 11.87 25.76
N ARG A 495 -1.98 10.84 26.59
CA ARG A 495 -1.07 9.69 26.70
C ARG A 495 -0.93 8.92 25.39
N ILE A 496 -2.03 8.76 24.62
CA ILE A 496 -2.03 8.06 23.34
C ILE A 496 -1.27 8.89 22.31
N LEU A 497 -1.61 10.18 22.21
CA LEU A 497 -0.95 11.09 21.27
C LEU A 497 0.56 11.17 21.49
N ARG A 498 1.01 11.20 22.75
CA ARG A 498 2.43 11.26 23.12
C ARG A 498 3.17 9.94 22.93
N ALA A 499 2.44 8.82 22.96
CA ALA A 499 3.04 7.50 22.76
C ALA A 499 3.30 7.21 21.28
N ALA A 500 2.56 7.85 20.37
CA ALA A 500 2.62 7.56 18.95
C ALA A 500 3.77 8.27 18.23
N GLY A 501 4.40 7.56 17.31
CA GLY A 501 5.47 8.06 16.46
C GLY A 501 6.87 7.94 17.08
N VAL A 502 7.84 8.50 16.37
CA VAL A 502 9.25 8.47 16.79
C VAL A 502 9.45 9.20 18.11
N ARG A 503 10.23 8.60 18.98
CA ARG A 503 10.46 9.10 20.35
C ARG A 503 11.67 10.00 20.45
N ASN A 504 12.79 9.55 19.89
CA ASN A 504 14.05 10.26 20.00
C ASN A 504 14.80 10.22 18.67
N ARG A 505 15.46 11.31 18.34
CA ARG A 505 16.40 11.32 17.22
C ARG A 505 17.65 10.52 17.58
N PRO A 506 18.08 9.60 16.74
CA PRO A 506 19.37 8.92 16.93
C PRO A 506 20.54 9.88 16.77
N ALA A 507 21.58 9.69 17.57
CA ALA A 507 22.76 10.57 17.54
C ALA A 507 23.51 10.55 16.20
N THR A 508 23.38 9.45 15.47
CA THR A 508 24.02 9.22 14.17
C THR A 508 23.36 9.99 13.02
N ILE A 509 22.13 10.47 13.20
CA ILE A 509 21.41 11.24 12.18
C ILE A 509 21.46 12.74 12.54
N PRO A 510 21.94 13.62 11.64
CA PRO A 510 21.96 15.05 11.85
C PRO A 510 20.59 15.64 12.22
N ALA A 511 20.57 16.70 13.03
CA ALA A 511 19.32 17.26 13.53
C ALA A 511 18.46 17.90 12.42
N ASP A 512 19.10 18.51 11.45
CA ASP A 512 18.48 19.09 10.26
C ASP A 512 17.91 18.05 9.29
N ARG A 513 18.32 16.80 9.41
CA ARG A 513 17.79 15.67 8.63
C ARG A 513 16.60 14.99 9.33
N TRP A 514 16.57 14.98 10.66
CA TRP A 514 15.49 14.39 11.47
C TRP A 514 14.38 15.40 11.76
N ILE A 515 13.84 15.99 10.72
CA ILE A 515 12.76 16.97 10.84
C ILE A 515 11.43 16.28 10.51
N LEU A 516 10.49 16.37 11.44
CA LEU A 516 9.11 16.01 11.19
C LEU A 516 8.48 17.10 10.33
N PRO A 517 7.97 16.79 9.14
CA PRO A 517 7.18 17.75 8.37
C PRO A 517 6.02 18.27 9.22
N PRO A 518 5.62 19.53 9.06
CA PRO A 518 4.47 20.04 9.77
C PRO A 518 3.25 19.21 9.43
N GLN A 519 2.46 18.90 10.43
CA GLN A 519 1.10 18.44 10.19
C GLN A 519 0.40 19.65 9.57
N SER A 520 0.08 19.56 8.27
CA SER A 520 -0.66 20.64 7.61
C SER A 520 -1.99 20.82 8.35
N PRO A 521 -2.41 22.09 8.58
CA PRO A 521 -3.69 22.37 9.18
C PRO A 521 -4.86 21.86 8.33
#